data_ff18c6d5088b14a80b75b6c3f5f0725b
#
_entry.id   ff18c6d5088b14a80b75b6c3f5f0725b
#
_cell.length_a   1.000
_cell.length_b   1.000
_cell.length_c   1.000
_cell.angle_alpha   90.00
_cell.angle_beta   90.00
_cell.angle_gamma   90.00
#
_symmetry.space_group_name_H-M   'P 1'
#
loop_
_entity.id
_entity.type
_entity.pdbx_description
1 polymer ?
#
loop_
_entity_poly.entity_id
_entity_poly.type
_entity_poly.pdbx_seq_one_letter_code
_entity_poly.pdbx_strand_id
1 'polypeptide(L)'
;MTKTLHHRACHLCEAICGLTIETEDRDDGRHILSIKGDAQDSFSRGHICPKAVALQDIQNDPDRVRQPLRKVAGQWQPIAWDEAFALVAERLSAIQAEHGRNAVAVYQGNPSVHNYGLMTHSNYFLG
;
A
#
# COMPACT_ATOMS: atom_id res chain seq x y z
N MET A 1 5.82 -24.66 -8.92
CA MET A 1 6.01 -23.34 -8.28
C MET A 1 6.94 -22.52 -9.16
N THR A 2 6.48 -21.36 -9.65
CA THR A 2 7.26 -20.54 -10.59
C THR A 2 7.86 -19.37 -9.82
N LYS A 3 9.19 -19.25 -9.90
CA LYS A 3 9.91 -18.12 -9.34
C LYS A 3 10.04 -17.00 -10.36
N THR A 4 9.83 -15.78 -9.93
CA THR A 4 9.95 -14.58 -10.77
C THR A 4 10.79 -13.53 -10.09
N LEU A 5 11.67 -12.88 -10.85
CA LEU A 5 12.49 -11.76 -10.40
C LEU A 5 11.86 -10.43 -10.88
N HIS A 6 11.74 -9.48 -9.97
CA HIS A 6 11.20 -8.16 -10.26
C HIS A 6 12.21 -7.08 -9.87
N HIS A 7 12.37 -6.07 -10.71
CA HIS A 7 13.10 -4.83 -10.39
C HIS A 7 12.09 -3.74 -10.03
N ARG A 8 12.27 -3.10 -8.88
CA ARG A 8 11.37 -2.07 -8.35
C ARG A 8 12.15 -0.99 -7.62
N ALA A 9 11.56 0.17 -7.48
CA ALA A 9 12.04 1.21 -6.57
C ALA A 9 11.41 1.04 -5.18
N CYS A 10 12.20 1.23 -4.13
CA CYS A 10 11.70 1.25 -2.76
C CYS A 10 10.81 2.48 -2.54
N HIS A 11 9.63 2.29 -1.98
CA HIS A 11 8.62 3.34 -1.79
C HIS A 11 8.59 3.92 -0.37
N LEU A 12 9.51 3.54 0.51
CA LEU A 12 9.45 3.92 1.93
C LEU A 12 9.94 5.35 2.22
N CYS A 13 10.86 5.86 1.39
CA CYS A 13 11.38 7.22 1.56
C CYS A 13 11.98 7.76 0.25
N GLU A 14 12.43 9.02 0.27
CA GLU A 14 12.98 9.74 -0.89
C GLU A 14 14.29 9.15 -1.45
N ALA A 15 14.92 8.22 -0.74
CA ALA A 15 16.12 7.54 -1.27
C ALA A 15 15.80 6.66 -2.48
N ILE A 16 14.55 6.18 -2.62
CA ILE A 16 14.03 5.42 -3.78
C ILE A 16 15.01 4.34 -4.27
N CYS A 17 15.65 3.62 -3.33
CA CYS A 17 16.67 2.61 -3.64
C CYS A 17 16.12 1.54 -4.60
N GLY A 18 16.92 1.14 -5.58
CA GLY A 18 16.60 0.03 -6.48
C GLY A 18 16.54 -1.29 -5.73
N LEU A 19 15.49 -2.06 -5.98
CA LEU A 19 15.24 -3.36 -5.36
C LEU A 19 15.18 -4.46 -6.40
N THR A 20 15.75 -5.60 -6.05
CA THR A 20 15.54 -6.89 -6.70
C THR A 20 14.68 -7.75 -5.77
N ILE A 21 13.49 -8.11 -6.22
CA ILE A 21 12.50 -8.87 -5.45
C ILE A 21 12.28 -10.21 -6.11
N GLU A 22 12.60 -11.31 -5.41
CA GLU A 22 12.28 -12.67 -5.85
C GLU A 22 10.93 -13.07 -5.26
N THR A 23 10.00 -13.51 -6.11
CA THR A 23 8.69 -14.01 -5.71
C THR A 23 8.47 -15.44 -6.18
N GLU A 24 7.55 -16.12 -5.50
CA GLU A 24 7.07 -17.46 -5.85
C GLU A 24 5.55 -17.48 -5.82
N ASP A 25 4.92 -17.98 -6.86
CA ASP A 25 3.49 -18.23 -6.89
C ASP A 25 3.18 -19.56 -6.20
N ARG A 26 2.32 -19.54 -5.18
CA ARG A 26 1.81 -20.67 -4.40
C ARG A 26 0.28 -20.71 -4.46
N ASP A 27 -0.32 -21.79 -3.96
CA ASP A 27 -1.78 -21.98 -3.99
C ASP A 27 -2.54 -20.88 -3.18
N ASP A 28 -1.93 -20.37 -2.12
CA ASP A 28 -2.45 -19.30 -1.26
C ASP A 28 -2.10 -17.87 -1.74
N GLY A 29 -1.39 -17.76 -2.87
CA GLY A 29 -1.02 -16.49 -3.48
C GLY A 29 0.47 -16.33 -3.75
N ARG A 30 0.85 -15.09 -4.07
CA ARG A 30 2.25 -14.75 -4.37
C ARG A 30 3.00 -14.38 -3.09
N HIS A 31 4.10 -15.08 -2.83
CA HIS A 31 4.99 -14.87 -1.70
C HIS A 31 6.28 -14.20 -2.13
N ILE A 32 6.78 -13.28 -1.31
CA ILE A 32 8.12 -12.72 -1.47
C ILE A 32 9.12 -13.67 -0.78
N LEU A 33 10.10 -14.14 -1.55
CA LEU A 33 11.17 -14.99 -1.05
C LEU A 33 12.37 -14.18 -0.55
N SER A 34 12.69 -13.09 -1.26
CA SER A 34 13.79 -12.20 -0.86
C SER A 34 13.61 -10.79 -1.43
N ILE A 35 14.13 -9.80 -0.69
CA ILE A 35 14.30 -8.43 -1.15
C ILE A 35 15.78 -8.07 -0.96
N LYS A 36 16.43 -7.65 -2.04
CA LYS A 36 17.83 -7.24 -2.06
C LYS A 36 17.98 -5.91 -2.79
N GLY A 37 19.08 -5.20 -2.54
CA GLY A 37 19.44 -4.05 -3.36
C GLY A 37 19.80 -4.47 -4.78
N ASP A 38 19.35 -3.68 -5.76
CA ASP A 38 19.70 -3.89 -7.17
C ASP A 38 21.07 -3.28 -7.45
N ALA A 39 22.05 -4.13 -7.69
CA ALA A 39 23.41 -3.69 -8.00
C ALA A 39 23.51 -2.95 -9.36
N GLN A 40 22.52 -3.12 -10.24
CA GLN A 40 22.46 -2.44 -11.53
C GLN A 40 21.76 -1.06 -11.44
N ASP A 41 21.11 -0.76 -10.31
CA ASP A 41 20.55 0.58 -10.10
C ASP A 41 21.66 1.64 -10.06
N SER A 42 21.58 2.62 -10.95
CA SER A 42 22.62 3.63 -11.12
C SER A 42 22.74 4.57 -9.91
N PHE A 43 21.68 4.69 -9.11
CA PHE A 43 21.60 5.56 -7.95
C PHE A 43 22.05 4.87 -6.66
N SER A 44 21.36 3.82 -6.24
CA SER A 44 21.64 3.13 -4.97
C SER A 44 22.74 2.07 -5.04
N ARG A 45 23.04 1.57 -6.26
CA ARG A 45 24.15 0.63 -6.52
C ARG A 45 24.15 -0.59 -5.59
N GLY A 46 22.97 -1.15 -5.34
CA GLY A 46 22.79 -2.31 -4.46
C GLY A 46 22.65 -1.97 -2.97
N HIS A 47 22.75 -0.71 -2.57
CA HIS A 47 22.54 -0.31 -1.17
C HIS A 47 21.05 -0.24 -0.85
N ILE A 48 20.65 -0.89 0.26
CA ILE A 48 19.31 -0.77 0.85
C ILE A 48 19.42 -0.75 2.38
N CYS A 49 18.44 -0.11 3.02
CA CYS A 49 18.34 -0.12 4.47
C CYS A 49 17.51 -1.34 4.98
N PRO A 50 17.60 -1.69 6.27
CA PRO A 50 16.84 -2.80 6.85
C PRO A 50 15.33 -2.70 6.68
N LYS A 51 14.76 -1.49 6.59
CA LYS A 51 13.32 -1.28 6.38
C LYS A 51 12.84 -1.84 5.05
N ALA A 52 13.64 -1.74 4.00
CA ALA A 52 13.29 -2.29 2.69
C ALA A 52 13.25 -3.83 2.72
N VAL A 53 14.14 -4.47 3.45
CA VAL A 53 14.14 -5.93 3.64
C VAL A 53 12.92 -6.37 4.44
N ALA A 54 12.54 -5.64 5.48
CA ALA A 54 11.38 -5.93 6.33
C ALA A 54 10.02 -5.84 5.60
N LEU A 55 9.96 -5.25 4.39
CA LEU A 55 8.76 -5.30 3.56
C LEU A 55 8.34 -6.75 3.19
N GLN A 56 9.29 -7.68 3.17
CA GLN A 56 8.99 -9.10 2.99
C GLN A 56 8.08 -9.63 4.09
N ASP A 57 8.39 -9.31 5.34
CA ASP A 57 7.60 -9.76 6.50
C ASP A 57 6.19 -9.18 6.46
N ILE A 58 6.07 -7.88 6.14
CA ILE A 58 4.77 -7.20 5.99
C ILE A 58 3.92 -7.84 4.88
N GLN A 59 4.52 -8.18 3.73
CA GLN A 59 3.79 -8.79 2.62
C GLN A 59 3.32 -10.20 2.94
N ASN A 60 4.16 -10.98 3.63
CA ASN A 60 3.90 -12.39 3.93
C ASN A 60 3.14 -12.58 5.25
N ASP A 61 2.90 -11.51 6.00
CA ASP A 61 2.20 -11.56 7.30
C ASP A 61 0.78 -12.13 7.13
N PRO A 62 0.42 -13.22 7.83
CA PRO A 62 -0.91 -13.81 7.78
C PRO A 62 -1.99 -12.87 8.32
N ASP A 63 -1.64 -11.96 9.22
CA ASP A 63 -2.58 -10.99 9.81
C ASP A 63 -2.76 -9.73 8.96
N ARG A 64 -2.06 -9.63 7.83
CA ARG A 64 -2.21 -8.50 6.92
C ARG A 64 -3.62 -8.43 6.35
N VAL A 65 -4.27 -7.27 6.51
CA VAL A 65 -5.57 -6.99 5.88
C VAL A 65 -5.40 -6.96 4.35
N ARG A 66 -6.10 -7.86 3.64
CA ARG A 66 -6.00 -8.02 2.17
C ARG A 66 -7.28 -7.62 1.43
N GLN A 67 -8.33 -7.31 2.17
CA GLN A 67 -9.63 -6.90 1.63
C GLN A 67 -10.28 -5.89 2.58
N PRO A 68 -11.25 -5.08 2.12
CA PRO A 68 -11.94 -4.15 2.98
C PRO A 68 -12.66 -4.87 4.11
N LEU A 69 -12.62 -4.27 5.30
CA LEU A 69 -13.31 -4.77 6.50
C LEU A 69 -14.23 -3.68 7.04
N ARG A 70 -15.44 -4.06 7.42
CA ARG A 70 -16.40 -3.22 8.12
C ARG A 70 -16.60 -3.72 9.54
N LYS A 71 -16.60 -2.82 10.52
CA LYS A 71 -16.90 -3.18 11.91
C LYS A 71 -18.40 -3.15 12.13
N VAL A 72 -19.00 -4.32 12.46
CA VAL A 72 -20.43 -4.49 12.76
C VAL A 72 -20.57 -5.12 14.13
N ALA A 73 -21.28 -4.47 15.03
CA ALA A 73 -21.46 -4.93 16.43
C ALA A 73 -20.12 -5.34 17.11
N GLY A 74 -19.05 -4.58 16.86
CA GLY A 74 -17.73 -4.82 17.45
C GLY A 74 -16.87 -5.86 16.72
N GLN A 75 -17.39 -6.57 15.73
CA GLN A 75 -16.68 -7.59 14.95
C GLN A 75 -16.31 -7.09 13.55
N TRP A 76 -15.09 -7.43 13.08
CA TRP A 76 -14.64 -7.12 11.73
C TRP A 76 -15.21 -8.15 10.75
N GLN A 77 -15.89 -7.66 9.73
CA GLN A 77 -16.51 -8.48 8.67
C GLN A 77 -15.97 -8.05 7.31
N PRO A 78 -15.54 -8.98 6.45
CA PRO A 78 -15.15 -8.69 5.09
C PRO A 78 -16.34 -8.12 4.28
N ILE A 79 -16.04 -7.11 3.46
CA ILE A 79 -16.99 -6.53 2.51
C ILE A 79 -16.38 -6.43 1.12
N ALA A 80 -17.20 -6.32 0.08
CA ALA A 80 -16.74 -6.10 -1.28
C ALA A 80 -16.16 -4.67 -1.43
N TRP A 81 -15.25 -4.49 -2.40
CA TRP A 81 -14.66 -3.18 -2.69
C TRP A 81 -15.71 -2.14 -3.07
N ASP A 82 -16.70 -2.51 -3.89
CA ASP A 82 -17.78 -1.58 -4.31
C ASP A 82 -18.61 -1.12 -3.11
N GLU A 83 -18.91 -2.04 -2.16
CA GLU A 83 -19.57 -1.68 -0.90
C GLU A 83 -18.73 -0.73 -0.06
N ALA A 84 -17.41 -0.98 0.03
CA ALA A 84 -16.50 -0.11 0.76
C ALA A 84 -16.45 1.29 0.17
N PHE A 85 -16.35 1.43 -1.15
CA PHE A 85 -16.36 2.72 -1.83
C PHE A 85 -17.69 3.47 -1.65
N ALA A 86 -18.82 2.78 -1.80
CA ALA A 86 -20.14 3.36 -1.59
C ALA A 86 -20.31 3.87 -0.15
N LEU A 87 -19.89 3.07 0.84
CA LEU A 87 -19.96 3.44 2.25
C LEU A 87 -19.10 4.67 2.56
N VAL A 88 -17.87 4.73 2.06
CA VAL A 88 -16.97 5.88 2.27
C VAL A 88 -17.56 7.14 1.63
N ALA A 89 -18.02 7.06 0.37
CA ALA A 89 -18.63 8.19 -0.33
C ALA A 89 -19.87 8.72 0.40
N GLU A 90 -20.79 7.83 0.82
CA GLU A 90 -21.98 8.19 1.59
C GLU A 90 -21.62 8.91 2.89
N ARG A 91 -20.70 8.33 3.68
CA ARG A 91 -20.35 8.86 5.00
C ARG A 91 -19.62 10.21 4.93
N LEU A 92 -18.65 10.35 4.04
CA LEU A 92 -17.94 11.60 3.86
C LEU A 92 -18.88 12.72 3.39
N SER A 93 -19.75 12.42 2.41
CA SER A 93 -20.74 13.40 1.92
C SER A 93 -21.73 13.82 3.02
N ALA A 94 -22.19 12.88 3.84
CA ALA A 94 -23.10 13.18 4.95
C ALA A 94 -22.43 14.08 6.01
N ILE A 95 -21.18 13.76 6.40
CA ILE A 95 -20.42 14.57 7.36
C ILE A 95 -20.20 15.99 6.83
N GLN A 96 -19.84 16.14 5.57
CA GLN A 96 -19.63 17.46 4.96
C GLN A 96 -20.93 18.24 4.82
N ALA A 97 -22.05 17.57 4.50
CA ALA A 97 -23.37 18.22 4.42
C ALA A 97 -23.85 18.71 5.78
N GLU A 98 -23.61 17.97 6.86
CA GLU A 98 -24.04 18.31 8.21
C GLU A 98 -23.13 19.33 8.90
N HIS A 99 -21.79 19.18 8.73
CA HIS A 99 -20.81 19.92 9.52
C HIS A 99 -19.90 20.84 8.68
N GLY A 100 -20.12 20.90 7.35
CA GLY A 100 -19.31 21.68 6.42
C GLY A 100 -18.05 20.97 5.93
N ARG A 101 -17.44 21.50 4.87
CA ARG A 101 -16.28 20.88 4.21
C ARG A 101 -15.08 20.71 5.14
N ASN A 102 -14.89 21.58 6.10
CA ASN A 102 -13.78 21.55 7.06
C ASN A 102 -13.92 20.47 8.14
N ALA A 103 -15.02 19.72 8.16
CA ALA A 103 -15.22 18.61 9.10
C ALA A 103 -14.40 17.36 8.73
N VAL A 104 -13.85 17.31 7.51
CA VAL A 104 -12.98 16.22 7.05
C VAL A 104 -11.57 16.74 6.91
N ALA A 105 -10.64 16.06 7.58
CA ALA A 105 -9.21 16.32 7.48
C ALA A 105 -8.48 15.10 6.94
N VAL A 106 -7.40 15.32 6.20
CA VAL A 106 -6.55 14.26 5.64
C VAL A 106 -5.15 14.37 6.23
N TYR A 107 -4.66 13.26 6.75
CA TYR A 107 -3.26 13.12 7.17
C TYR A 107 -2.56 12.15 6.23
N GLN A 108 -1.54 12.62 5.54
CA GLN A 108 -0.76 11.83 4.60
C GLN A 108 0.67 11.63 5.09
N GLY A 109 1.14 10.38 5.05
CA GLY A 109 2.53 10.07 5.31
C GLY A 109 3.41 10.31 4.07
N ASN A 110 4.73 10.42 4.28
CA ASN A 110 5.71 10.61 3.22
C ASN A 110 5.62 9.58 2.06
N PRO A 111 5.38 8.28 2.29
CA PRO A 111 5.25 7.30 1.20
C PRO A 111 4.14 7.59 0.19
N SER A 112 3.22 8.50 0.49
CA SER A 112 2.16 8.92 -0.46
C SER A 112 2.73 9.57 -1.72
N VAL A 113 3.86 10.29 -1.63
CA VAL A 113 4.52 10.93 -2.79
C VAL A 113 5.36 9.96 -3.62
N HIS A 114 5.62 8.75 -3.11
CA HIS A 114 6.35 7.69 -3.82
C HIS A 114 5.39 6.65 -4.44
N ASN A 115 4.09 6.88 -4.35
CA ASN A 115 3.07 6.06 -4.98
C ASN A 115 2.42 6.85 -6.13
N TYR A 116 2.63 6.40 -7.35
CA TYR A 116 2.13 7.09 -8.55
C TYR A 116 0.60 7.25 -8.53
N GLY A 117 -0.14 6.23 -8.09
CA GLY A 117 -1.59 6.28 -7.98
C GLY A 117 -2.06 7.35 -6.98
N LEU A 118 -1.45 7.40 -5.80
CA LEU A 118 -1.76 8.43 -4.80
C LEU A 118 -1.38 9.84 -5.30
N MET A 119 -0.20 9.99 -5.88
CA MET A 119 0.28 11.28 -6.37
C MET A 119 -0.63 11.86 -7.46
N THR A 120 -1.15 11.02 -8.35
CA THR A 120 -1.99 11.47 -9.48
C THR A 120 -3.47 11.60 -9.14
N HIS A 121 -3.99 10.84 -8.16
CA HIS A 121 -5.44 10.77 -7.87
C HIS A 121 -5.84 11.43 -6.56
N SER A 122 -4.90 11.70 -5.64
CA SER A 122 -5.25 12.31 -4.35
C SER A 122 -5.94 13.67 -4.50
N ASN A 123 -5.54 14.49 -5.47
CA ASN A 123 -6.17 15.80 -5.70
C ASN A 123 -7.64 15.68 -6.12
N TYR A 124 -8.03 14.64 -6.85
CA TYR A 124 -9.43 14.39 -7.21
C TYR A 124 -10.27 13.94 -6.01
N PHE A 125 -9.64 13.25 -5.07
CA PHE A 125 -10.32 12.79 -3.86
C PHE A 125 -10.44 13.90 -2.81
N LEU A 126 -9.46 14.80 -2.74
CA LEU A 126 -9.38 15.86 -1.72
C LEU A 126 -10.02 17.20 -2.17
N GLY A 127 -10.22 17.41 -3.47
CA GLY A 127 -10.82 18.62 -4.06
C GLY A 127 -12.31 18.59 -3.99
#